data_ea3b05a0d944ab8f7aa1534ce87bd34b
#
_entry.id   ea3b05a0d944ab8f7aa1534ce87bd34b
#
_cell.length_a   1.000
_cell.length_b   1.000
_cell.length_c   1.000
_cell.angle_alpha   90.00
_cell.angle_beta   90.00
_cell.angle_gamma   90.00
#
_symmetry.space_group_name_H-M   'P 1'
#
loop_
_entity.id
_entity.type
_entity.pdbx_description
1 polymer ?
#
loop_
_entity_poly.entity_id
_entity_poly.type
_entity_poly.pdbx_seq_one_letter_code
_entity_poly.pdbx_strand_id
1 'polypeptide(L)'
;MGEAPERMIIIETVKDAEKVQLSDSNQVAYLTQTTLSLDDTSEIIKTLKKRFPDIEGPPKDDICYATQNRQNAVKKLASQVERILVVGASNSSNTLRLVEVAKAQGSEARRVEEASQIEKTDVEGVSSIGITAGASAPEDVVQSIVARLCELAPVSYTHLTLPTIYSV
;
A
#
# COMPACT_ATOMS: atom_id res chain seq x y z
N MET A 1 -0.86 -9.01 28.19
CA MET A 1 0.48 -9.62 28.14
C MET A 1 0.67 -10.10 26.72
N GLY A 2 1.80 -9.81 26.09
CA GLY A 2 2.12 -10.33 24.74
C GLY A 2 2.69 -11.75 24.85
N GLU A 3 2.62 -12.51 23.74
CA GLU A 3 3.26 -13.81 23.64
C GLU A 3 4.78 -13.68 23.71
N ALA A 4 5.44 -14.72 24.19
CA ALA A 4 6.88 -14.76 24.25
C ALA A 4 7.50 -14.79 22.84
N PRO A 5 8.58 -14.05 22.56
CA PRO A 5 9.18 -13.95 21.22
C PRO A 5 9.49 -15.31 20.58
N GLU A 6 9.90 -16.30 21.37
CA GLU A 6 10.19 -17.65 20.91
C GLU A 6 8.97 -18.44 20.42
N ARG A 7 7.76 -17.94 20.68
CA ARG A 7 6.49 -18.49 20.18
C ARG A 7 5.97 -17.80 18.94
N MET A 8 6.69 -16.79 18.45
CA MET A 8 6.29 -16.02 17.26
C MET A 8 7.24 -16.32 16.10
N ILE A 9 6.65 -16.60 14.95
CA ILE A 9 7.36 -16.80 13.69
C ILE A 9 6.91 -15.71 12.71
N ILE A 10 7.86 -15.00 12.15
CA ILE A 10 7.59 -13.99 11.12
C ILE A 10 7.58 -14.68 9.76
N ILE A 11 6.52 -14.43 9.00
CA ILE A 11 6.33 -14.93 7.64
C ILE A 11 6.21 -13.71 6.72
N GLU A 12 7.14 -13.54 5.81
CA GLU A 12 7.17 -12.39 4.90
C GLU A 12 6.80 -12.77 3.46
N THR A 13 6.99 -14.05 3.10
CA THR A 13 6.75 -14.53 1.75
C THR A 13 5.93 -15.82 1.73
N VAL A 14 5.35 -16.13 0.57
CA VAL A 14 4.68 -17.43 0.33
C VAL A 14 5.66 -18.60 0.55
N LYS A 15 6.94 -18.44 0.18
CA LYS A 15 7.97 -19.45 0.41
C LYS A 15 8.23 -19.72 1.90
N ASP A 16 8.14 -18.70 2.74
CA ASP A 16 8.26 -18.86 4.18
C ASP A 16 7.05 -19.63 4.72
N ALA A 17 5.84 -19.28 4.24
CA ALA A 17 4.62 -19.99 4.58
C ALA A 17 4.67 -21.48 4.15
N GLU A 18 5.31 -21.80 3.03
CA GLU A 18 5.52 -23.18 2.56
C GLU A 18 6.49 -23.96 3.43
N LYS A 19 7.49 -23.30 4.02
CA LYS A 19 8.58 -23.96 4.74
C LYS A 19 8.42 -23.98 6.26
N VAL A 20 7.58 -23.09 6.81
CA VAL A 20 7.41 -22.98 8.26
C VAL A 20 7.06 -24.32 8.89
N GLN A 21 7.73 -24.65 10.00
CA GLN A 21 7.46 -25.83 10.81
C GLN A 21 6.97 -25.35 12.17
N LEU A 22 5.89 -25.95 12.64
CA LEU A 22 5.30 -25.66 13.94
C LEU A 22 5.54 -26.85 14.84
N SER A 23 6.00 -26.59 16.06
CA SER A 23 6.22 -27.62 17.07
C SER A 23 4.91 -28.20 17.60
N ASP A 24 3.83 -27.41 17.60
CA ASP A 24 2.47 -27.84 17.93
C ASP A 24 1.49 -27.10 17.01
N SER A 25 0.74 -27.84 16.19
CA SER A 25 -0.23 -27.27 15.24
C SER A 25 -1.64 -27.08 15.84
N ASN A 26 -1.88 -27.51 17.08
CA ASN A 26 -3.24 -27.53 17.65
C ASN A 26 -3.71 -26.17 18.20
N GLN A 27 -2.79 -25.19 18.37
CA GLN A 27 -3.11 -23.86 18.88
C GLN A 27 -2.27 -22.80 18.16
N VAL A 28 -2.51 -22.62 16.89
CA VAL A 28 -1.79 -21.64 16.07
C VAL A 28 -2.73 -20.58 15.55
N ALA A 29 -2.35 -19.33 15.72
CA ALA A 29 -3.04 -18.19 15.15
C ALA A 29 -2.07 -17.35 14.30
N TYR A 30 -2.61 -16.63 13.31
CA TYR A 30 -1.84 -15.64 12.56
C TYR A 30 -2.42 -14.23 12.79
N LEU A 31 -1.52 -13.25 12.74
CA LEU A 31 -1.84 -11.82 12.73
C LEU A 31 -1.15 -11.19 11.53
N THR A 32 -1.74 -10.14 10.97
CA THR A 32 -1.17 -9.39 9.85
C THR A 32 -0.93 -7.94 10.23
N GLN A 33 0.07 -7.32 9.60
CA GLN A 33 0.25 -5.87 9.70
C GLN A 33 -0.82 -5.15 8.89
N THR A 34 -1.40 -4.07 9.44
CA THR A 34 -2.50 -3.30 8.82
C THR A 34 -2.13 -2.59 7.51
N THR A 35 -0.84 -2.49 7.18
CA THR A 35 -0.31 -1.77 6.01
C THR A 35 0.26 -2.67 4.92
N LEU A 36 0.12 -4.00 5.04
CA LEU A 36 0.64 -4.96 4.07
C LEU A 36 -0.12 -4.90 2.72
N SER A 37 0.48 -5.49 1.69
CA SER A 37 -0.17 -5.74 0.41
C SER A 37 -1.33 -6.73 0.59
N LEU A 38 -2.49 -6.39 0.05
CA LEU A 38 -3.66 -7.27 0.07
C LEU A 38 -3.40 -8.58 -0.66
N ASP A 39 -2.76 -8.50 -1.82
CA ASP A 39 -2.56 -9.65 -2.69
C ASP A 39 -1.57 -10.63 -2.05
N ASP A 40 -0.39 -10.13 -1.63
CA ASP A 40 0.64 -10.94 -1.00
C ASP A 40 0.15 -11.59 0.30
N THR A 41 -0.53 -10.81 1.13
CA THR A 41 -1.10 -11.29 2.41
C THR A 41 -2.14 -12.39 2.16
N SER A 42 -3.01 -12.22 1.15
CA SER A 42 -4.01 -13.21 0.79
C SER A 42 -3.38 -14.54 0.36
N GLU A 43 -2.31 -14.50 -0.43
CA GLU A 43 -1.61 -15.70 -0.89
C GLU A 43 -0.88 -16.41 0.26
N ILE A 44 -0.21 -15.67 1.13
CA ILE A 44 0.42 -16.21 2.33
C ILE A 44 -0.62 -16.90 3.22
N ILE A 45 -1.75 -16.24 3.51
CA ILE A 45 -2.83 -16.79 4.35
C ILE A 45 -3.43 -18.05 3.71
N LYS A 46 -3.68 -18.05 2.40
CA LYS A 46 -4.17 -19.24 1.69
C LYS A 46 -3.21 -20.42 1.83
N THR A 47 -1.91 -20.16 1.72
CA THR A 47 -0.87 -21.18 1.87
C THR A 47 -0.82 -21.72 3.30
N LEU A 48 -0.89 -20.84 4.30
CA LEU A 48 -0.92 -21.24 5.70
C LEU A 48 -2.18 -22.08 6.02
N LYS A 49 -3.37 -21.65 5.60
CA LYS A 49 -4.63 -22.39 5.80
C LYS A 49 -4.63 -23.75 5.10
N LYS A 50 -3.98 -23.87 3.95
CA LYS A 50 -3.82 -25.16 3.26
C LYS A 50 -2.94 -26.13 4.04
N ARG A 51 -1.88 -25.62 4.68
CA ARG A 51 -0.93 -26.45 5.46
C ARG A 51 -1.41 -26.72 6.88
N PHE A 52 -2.10 -25.78 7.48
CA PHE A 52 -2.60 -25.80 8.84
C PHE A 52 -4.10 -25.44 8.82
N PRO A 53 -4.99 -26.42 8.55
CA PRO A 53 -6.42 -26.15 8.38
C PRO A 53 -7.10 -25.51 9.61
N ASP A 54 -6.59 -25.81 10.79
CA ASP A 54 -7.12 -25.32 12.07
C ASP A 54 -6.48 -24.02 12.54
N ILE A 55 -5.66 -23.38 11.69
CA ILE A 55 -5.04 -22.10 12.04
C ILE A 55 -6.09 -21.01 12.23
N GLU A 56 -6.08 -20.38 13.37
CA GLU A 56 -7.00 -19.27 13.68
C GLU A 56 -6.47 -17.95 13.08
N GLY A 57 -7.37 -17.16 12.56
CA GLY A 57 -7.10 -15.81 12.08
C GLY A 57 -7.89 -14.76 12.85
N PRO A 58 -7.58 -13.48 12.67
CA PRO A 58 -8.35 -12.42 13.29
C PRO A 58 -9.81 -12.46 12.84
N PRO A 59 -10.77 -12.04 13.70
CA PRO A 59 -12.20 -12.07 13.42
C PRO A 59 -12.64 -11.23 12.20
N LYS A 60 -11.82 -10.27 11.82
CA LYS A 60 -11.95 -9.44 10.60
C LYS A 60 -10.59 -9.37 9.93
N ASP A 61 -10.58 -9.10 8.63
CA ASP A 61 -9.35 -8.82 7.90
C ASP A 61 -8.59 -7.70 8.61
N ASP A 62 -7.38 -7.97 9.08
CA ASP A 62 -6.56 -7.04 9.87
C ASP A 62 -6.09 -5.83 9.06
N ILE A 63 -6.18 -5.89 7.72
CA ILE A 63 -5.79 -4.77 6.88
C ILE A 63 -6.85 -3.68 7.00
N CYS A 64 -6.42 -2.51 7.47
CA CYS A 64 -7.29 -1.36 7.66
C CYS A 64 -8.06 -1.04 6.37
N TYR A 65 -9.38 -0.85 6.46
CA TYR A 65 -10.24 -0.50 5.33
C TYR A 65 -9.71 0.71 4.52
N ALA A 66 -9.16 1.72 5.21
CA ALA A 66 -8.53 2.86 4.54
C ALA A 66 -7.29 2.46 3.73
N THR A 67 -6.51 1.48 4.20
CA THR A 67 -5.37 0.92 3.46
C THR A 67 -5.84 0.14 2.24
N GLN A 68 -6.86 -0.70 2.39
CA GLN A 68 -7.46 -1.46 1.29
C GLN A 68 -7.98 -0.52 0.18
N ASN A 69 -8.76 0.49 0.57
CA ASN A 69 -9.30 1.47 -0.39
C ASN A 69 -8.20 2.21 -1.14
N ARG A 70 -7.13 2.63 -0.44
CA ARG A 70 -6.00 3.30 -1.10
C ARG A 70 -5.27 2.38 -2.07
N GLN A 71 -5.01 1.14 -1.70
CA GLN A 71 -4.37 0.19 -2.62
C GLN A 71 -5.25 -0.07 -3.86
N ASN A 72 -6.56 -0.26 -3.68
CA ASN A 72 -7.49 -0.44 -4.79
C ASN A 72 -7.57 0.79 -5.69
N ALA A 73 -7.54 1.99 -5.10
CA ALA A 73 -7.52 3.24 -5.86
C ALA A 73 -6.23 3.39 -6.67
N VAL A 74 -5.08 3.04 -6.09
CA VAL A 74 -3.79 3.06 -6.80
C VAL A 74 -3.79 2.05 -7.95
N LYS A 75 -4.30 0.85 -7.76
CA LYS A 75 -4.44 -0.14 -8.84
C LYS A 75 -5.28 0.42 -10.00
N LYS A 76 -6.40 1.07 -9.69
CA LYS A 76 -7.25 1.72 -10.70
C LYS A 76 -6.55 2.90 -11.36
N LEU A 77 -5.87 3.75 -10.59
CA LEU A 77 -5.12 4.89 -11.11
C LEU A 77 -3.99 4.44 -12.04
N ALA A 78 -3.25 3.41 -11.67
CA ALA A 78 -2.15 2.85 -12.43
C ALA A 78 -2.56 2.36 -13.83
N SER A 79 -3.81 1.95 -14.01
CA SER A 79 -4.33 1.59 -15.35
C SER A 79 -4.70 2.79 -16.23
N GLN A 80 -4.67 4.01 -15.69
CA GLN A 80 -5.12 5.22 -16.37
C GLN A 80 -4.00 6.24 -16.61
N VAL A 81 -2.87 6.09 -15.94
CA VAL A 81 -1.75 7.05 -16.01
C VAL A 81 -0.42 6.34 -16.18
N GLU A 82 0.52 7.04 -16.79
CA GLU A 82 1.86 6.50 -17.08
C GLU A 82 2.78 6.58 -15.86
N ARG A 83 2.65 7.65 -15.05
CA ARG A 83 3.46 7.86 -13.86
C ARG A 83 2.59 8.17 -12.65
N ILE A 84 2.99 7.67 -11.47
CA ILE A 84 2.29 7.93 -10.21
C ILE A 84 3.26 8.54 -9.19
N LEU A 85 2.86 9.65 -8.60
CA LEU A 85 3.53 10.26 -7.46
C LEU A 85 2.76 9.94 -6.19
N VAL A 86 3.44 9.33 -5.22
CA VAL A 86 2.84 8.94 -3.94
C VAL A 86 3.33 9.87 -2.86
N VAL A 87 2.45 10.73 -2.37
CA VAL A 87 2.78 11.73 -1.34
C VAL A 87 2.82 11.08 0.03
N GLY A 88 3.91 11.29 0.77
CA GLY A 88 4.04 10.85 2.16
C GLY A 88 5.47 10.65 2.61
N ALA A 89 5.64 10.55 3.93
CA ALA A 89 6.93 10.47 4.59
C ALA A 89 7.73 9.21 4.25
N SER A 90 9.05 9.30 4.33
CA SER A 90 9.98 8.21 4.00
C SER A 90 9.84 7.00 4.90
N ASN A 91 9.42 7.20 6.13
CA ASN A 91 9.22 6.15 7.13
C ASN A 91 7.77 5.59 7.15
N SER A 92 6.91 6.02 6.23
CA SER A 92 5.53 5.54 6.16
C SER A 92 5.45 4.23 5.38
N SER A 93 5.25 3.11 6.07
CA SER A 93 5.04 1.78 5.46
C SER A 93 3.86 1.79 4.48
N ASN A 94 2.77 2.50 4.80
CA ASN A 94 1.63 2.62 3.89
C ASN A 94 2.01 3.35 2.58
N THR A 95 2.78 4.44 2.67
CA THR A 95 3.24 5.19 1.48
C THR A 95 4.14 4.32 0.60
N LEU A 96 5.12 3.64 1.19
CA LEU A 96 6.01 2.72 0.48
C LEU A 96 5.22 1.60 -0.21
N ARG A 97 4.22 1.04 0.48
CA ARG A 97 3.35 0.00 -0.08
C ARG A 97 2.56 0.49 -1.30
N LEU A 98 2.05 1.73 -1.28
CA LEU A 98 1.35 2.30 -2.44
C LEU A 98 2.27 2.45 -3.67
N VAL A 99 3.54 2.80 -3.46
CA VAL A 99 4.55 2.83 -4.55
C VAL A 99 4.76 1.43 -5.14
N GLU A 100 4.88 0.42 -4.29
CA GLU A 100 5.06 -0.97 -4.72
C GLU A 100 3.84 -1.48 -5.50
N VAL A 101 2.63 -1.20 -5.01
CA VAL A 101 1.37 -1.54 -5.70
C VAL A 101 1.30 -0.89 -7.08
N ALA A 102 1.66 0.40 -7.20
CA ALA A 102 1.67 1.10 -8.48
C ALA A 102 2.66 0.46 -9.47
N LYS A 103 3.88 0.16 -9.01
CA LYS A 103 4.92 -0.51 -9.82
C LYS A 103 4.51 -1.92 -10.26
N ALA A 104 3.87 -2.67 -9.38
CA ALA A 104 3.35 -4.01 -9.70
C ALA A 104 2.26 -3.99 -10.79
N GLN A 105 1.55 -2.85 -10.96
CA GLN A 105 0.60 -2.63 -12.06
C GLN A 105 1.27 -2.12 -13.36
N GLY A 106 2.60 -1.96 -13.37
CA GLY A 106 3.35 -1.54 -14.56
C GLY A 106 3.49 -0.02 -14.72
N SER A 107 3.02 0.80 -13.78
CA SER A 107 3.23 2.25 -13.82
C SER A 107 4.59 2.62 -13.24
N GLU A 108 5.21 3.66 -13.80
CA GLU A 108 6.32 4.32 -13.11
C GLU A 108 5.80 4.97 -11.83
N ALA A 109 6.41 4.68 -10.70
CA ALA A 109 5.97 5.25 -9.43
C ALA A 109 7.13 5.60 -8.52
N ARG A 110 7.02 6.78 -7.88
CA ARG A 110 7.95 7.21 -6.85
C ARG A 110 7.23 7.93 -5.70
N ARG A 111 7.87 7.94 -4.55
CA ARG A 111 7.43 8.69 -3.39
C ARG A 111 7.91 10.14 -3.48
N VAL A 112 7.08 11.05 -2.98
CA VAL A 112 7.37 12.48 -2.86
C VAL A 112 6.94 12.94 -1.47
N GLU A 113 7.78 13.70 -0.80
CA GLU A 113 7.53 14.18 0.56
C GLU A 113 7.14 15.66 0.59
N GLU A 114 7.64 16.44 -0.36
CA GLU A 114 7.40 17.89 -0.47
C GLU A 114 7.51 18.38 -1.92
N ALA A 115 6.94 19.54 -2.19
CA ALA A 115 6.91 20.12 -3.54
C ALA A 115 8.29 20.44 -4.12
N SER A 116 9.29 20.70 -3.29
CA SER A 116 10.68 20.95 -3.71
C SER A 116 11.33 19.75 -4.39
N GLN A 117 10.84 18.55 -4.14
CA GLN A 117 11.31 17.31 -4.77
C GLN A 117 10.75 17.08 -6.18
N ILE A 118 9.84 17.95 -6.63
CA ILE A 118 9.25 17.85 -7.97
C ILE A 118 10.16 18.57 -8.98
N GLU A 119 10.64 17.79 -9.93
CA GLU A 119 11.56 18.24 -10.99
C GLU A 119 10.90 18.18 -12.37
N LYS A 120 11.52 18.81 -13.37
CA LYS A 120 11.06 18.72 -14.77
C LYS A 120 11.00 17.28 -15.28
N THR A 121 11.91 16.43 -14.84
CA THR A 121 11.96 15.00 -15.17
C THR A 121 10.70 14.25 -14.75
N ASP A 122 9.95 14.76 -13.78
CA ASP A 122 8.67 14.15 -13.38
C ASP A 122 7.57 14.34 -14.40
N VAL A 123 7.62 15.41 -15.17
CA VAL A 123 6.62 15.74 -16.19
C VAL A 123 7.11 15.44 -17.62
N GLU A 124 8.40 15.23 -17.82
CA GLU A 124 8.97 14.93 -19.13
C GLU A 124 8.69 13.48 -19.55
N GLY A 125 8.36 13.31 -20.82
CA GLY A 125 8.20 11.98 -21.44
C GLY A 125 6.92 11.24 -21.07
N VAL A 126 6.01 11.86 -20.33
CA VAL A 126 4.73 11.26 -19.96
C VAL A 126 3.56 12.19 -20.32
N SER A 127 2.44 11.62 -20.74
CA SER A 127 1.24 12.36 -21.09
C SER A 127 0.26 12.47 -19.91
N SER A 128 0.44 11.66 -18.87
CA SER A 128 -0.47 11.63 -17.72
C SER A 128 0.27 11.25 -16.44
N ILE A 129 -0.05 12.00 -15.37
CA ILE A 129 0.51 11.78 -14.03
C ILE A 129 -0.62 11.64 -13.04
N GLY A 130 -0.58 10.56 -12.25
CA GLY A 130 -1.47 10.35 -11.13
C GLY A 130 -0.82 10.79 -9.81
N ILE A 131 -1.59 11.39 -8.92
CA ILE A 131 -1.15 11.74 -7.57
C ILE A 131 -2.03 10.98 -6.59
N THR A 132 -1.39 10.34 -5.64
CA THR A 132 -2.05 9.69 -4.49
C THR A 132 -1.27 10.01 -3.23
N ALA A 133 -1.87 9.76 -2.07
CA ALA A 133 -1.26 10.08 -0.79
C ALA A 133 -1.38 8.94 0.21
N GLY A 134 -0.36 8.79 1.05
CA GLY A 134 -0.44 7.96 2.25
C GLY A 134 -1.49 8.49 3.23
N ALA A 135 -1.94 7.63 4.15
CA ALA A 135 -3.00 7.98 5.10
C ALA A 135 -2.65 9.15 6.03
N SER A 136 -1.37 9.37 6.27
CA SER A 136 -0.85 10.43 7.16
C SER A 136 -0.31 11.66 6.41
N ALA A 137 -0.41 11.69 5.07
CA ALA A 137 0.05 12.83 4.30
C ALA A 137 -0.89 14.03 4.49
N PRO A 138 -0.37 15.21 4.88
CA PRO A 138 -1.18 16.41 5.01
C PRO A 138 -1.72 16.89 3.66
N GLU A 139 -2.95 17.38 3.64
CA GLU A 139 -3.62 17.84 2.42
C GLU A 139 -2.92 19.04 1.79
N ASP A 140 -2.39 19.96 2.59
CA ASP A 140 -1.64 21.14 2.13
C ASP A 140 -0.36 20.75 1.38
N VAL A 141 0.32 19.68 1.80
CA VAL A 141 1.48 19.12 1.08
C VAL A 141 1.03 18.55 -0.27
N VAL A 142 -0.08 17.83 -0.32
CA VAL A 142 -0.62 17.31 -1.59
C VAL A 142 -0.93 18.46 -2.54
N GLN A 143 -1.61 19.51 -2.07
CA GLN A 143 -1.97 20.67 -2.87
C GLN A 143 -0.72 21.43 -3.37
N SER A 144 0.32 21.57 -2.55
CA SER A 144 1.57 22.21 -2.96
C SER A 144 2.30 21.43 -4.05
N ILE A 145 2.26 20.08 -4.00
CA ILE A 145 2.83 19.22 -5.03
C ILE A 145 2.04 19.35 -6.34
N VAL A 146 0.71 19.36 -6.27
CA VAL A 146 -0.16 19.60 -7.44
C VAL A 146 0.15 20.96 -8.08
N ALA A 147 0.21 22.02 -7.28
CA ALA A 147 0.54 23.36 -7.76
C ALA A 147 1.91 23.37 -8.49
N ARG A 148 2.90 22.73 -7.89
CA ARG A 148 4.25 22.64 -8.48
C ARG A 148 4.27 21.90 -9.80
N LEU A 149 3.53 20.81 -9.93
CA LEU A 149 3.40 20.08 -11.21
C LEU A 149 2.71 20.94 -12.28
N CYS A 150 1.67 21.69 -11.92
CA CYS A 150 0.98 22.62 -12.84
C CYS A 150 1.89 23.77 -13.30
N GLU A 151 2.86 24.21 -12.48
CA GLU A 151 3.87 25.20 -12.89
C GLU A 151 4.86 24.63 -13.92
N LEU A 152 5.23 23.34 -13.79
CA LEU A 152 6.24 22.72 -14.65
C LEU A 152 5.67 22.26 -15.99
N ALA A 153 4.38 21.93 -16.04
CA ALA A 153 3.68 21.57 -17.26
C ALA A 153 2.27 22.19 -17.25
N PRO A 154 1.84 22.85 -18.34
CA PRO A 154 0.46 23.29 -18.49
C PRO A 154 -0.42 22.05 -18.61
N VAL A 155 -1.12 21.69 -17.53
CA VAL A 155 -1.92 20.47 -17.42
C VAL A 155 -3.38 20.78 -17.24
N SER A 156 -4.23 19.91 -17.78
CA SER A 156 -5.64 19.79 -17.39
C SER A 156 -5.71 18.92 -16.12
N TYR A 157 -6.21 19.47 -15.02
CA TYR A 157 -6.32 18.76 -13.74
C TYR A 157 -7.72 18.12 -13.60
N THR A 158 -7.75 16.83 -13.35
CA THR A 158 -8.96 16.09 -13.00
C THR A 158 -8.83 15.51 -11.60
N HIS A 159 -9.71 15.92 -10.69
CA HIS A 159 -9.74 15.40 -9.32
C HIS A 159 -10.59 14.13 -9.25
N LEU A 160 -9.97 13.01 -8.91
CA LEU A 160 -10.66 11.78 -8.57
C LEU A 160 -10.77 11.69 -7.04
N THR A 161 -11.93 12.02 -6.48
CA THR A 161 -12.21 11.80 -5.08
C THR A 161 -12.34 10.31 -4.81
N LEU A 162 -11.55 9.79 -3.85
CA LEU A 162 -11.88 8.50 -3.25
C LEU A 162 -13.21 8.66 -2.50
N PRO A 163 -14.14 7.70 -2.62
CA PRO A 163 -15.37 7.76 -1.83
C PRO A 163 -15.00 7.72 -0.34
N THR A 164 -15.15 8.84 0.33
CA THR A 164 -15.04 8.90 1.78
C THR A 164 -16.35 8.34 2.33
N ILE A 165 -16.33 7.08 2.76
CA ILE A 165 -17.48 6.53 3.47
C ILE A 165 -17.37 7.04 4.91
N TYR A 166 -18.22 8.00 5.26
CA TYR A 166 -18.52 8.31 6.65
C TYR A 166 -19.39 7.15 7.16
N SER A 167 -18.80 6.24 7.94
CA SER A 167 -19.60 5.36 8.77
C SER A 167 -20.12 6.19 9.95
N VAL A 168 -21.42 6.36 10.02
CA VAL A 168 -22.14 6.84 11.20
C VAL A 168 -22.16 5.74 12.25
#